data_2479ab8a473a88f279e98462ddd9bdda
#
_entry.id   2479ab8a473a88f279e98462ddd9bdda
#
_cell.length_a   1.000
_cell.length_b   1.000
_cell.length_c   1.000
_cell.angle_alpha   90.00
_cell.angle_beta   90.00
_cell.angle_gamma   90.00
#
_symmetry.space_group_name_H-M   'P 1'
#
loop_
_entity.id
_entity.type
_entity.pdbx_description
1 polymer ?
#
loop_
_entity_poly.entity_id
_entity_poly.type
_entity_poly.pdbx_seq_one_letter_code
_entity_poly.pdbx_strand_id
1 'polypeptide(L)'
;MRFPKFIPTLTLGSEEDAQQVMSILSQSSCDCIEVTLRDGVSTNAINYLSNSHEFNVGLGTVYHPDQLDGIEIDRIKFIVSPGFSLEILEFSQHEAITYIPGVETASEIIRAVNNNLNMLKFFPAETIGGISKLQAFASVFPDVKFLCTGGISTDNYKKYLLQEKVISLGGSF
;
A
#
# COMPACT_ATOMS: atom_id res chain seq x y z
N MET A 1 -5.05 -4.27 11.70
CA MET A 1 -4.50 -5.25 10.73
C MET A 1 -2.99 -5.39 10.93
N ARG A 2 -2.42 -6.60 10.79
CA ARG A 2 -0.96 -6.81 10.77
C ARG A 2 -0.54 -7.03 9.32
N PHE A 3 0.38 -6.21 8.82
CA PHE A 3 0.89 -6.36 7.47
C PHE A 3 1.98 -7.43 7.37
N PRO A 4 2.01 -8.23 6.30
CA PRO A 4 3.11 -9.16 6.01
C PRO A 4 4.38 -8.37 5.62
N LYS A 5 5.52 -9.05 5.59
CA LYS A 5 6.78 -8.40 5.18
C LYS A 5 6.79 -7.95 3.72
N PHE A 6 6.02 -8.61 2.88
CA PHE A 6 5.90 -8.30 1.45
C PHE A 6 4.43 -8.21 1.07
N ILE A 7 4.10 -7.16 0.31
CA ILE A 7 2.79 -6.95 -0.29
C ILE A 7 2.99 -6.89 -1.81
N PRO A 8 2.59 -7.92 -2.56
CA PRO A 8 2.57 -7.85 -4.02
C PRO A 8 1.73 -6.68 -4.48
N THR A 9 2.25 -5.90 -5.43
CA THR A 9 1.58 -4.77 -6.04
C THR A 9 1.23 -5.13 -7.47
N LEU A 10 -0.06 -5.19 -7.78
CA LEU A 10 -0.60 -5.73 -9.02
C LEU A 10 -1.51 -4.72 -9.70
N THR A 11 -1.66 -4.84 -11.03
CA THR A 11 -2.73 -4.20 -11.79
C THR A 11 -3.50 -5.32 -12.51
N LEU A 12 -4.81 -5.39 -12.29
CA LEU A 12 -5.67 -6.44 -12.83
C LEU A 12 -6.55 -5.86 -13.93
N GLY A 13 -6.39 -6.32 -15.16
CA GLY A 13 -7.16 -5.87 -16.33
C GLY A 13 -8.45 -6.66 -16.54
N SER A 14 -8.55 -7.86 -15.98
CA SER A 14 -9.69 -8.76 -16.18
C SER A 14 -9.91 -9.68 -14.98
N GLU A 15 -11.07 -10.34 -14.92
CA GLU A 15 -11.34 -11.38 -13.92
C GLU A 15 -10.43 -12.61 -14.10
N GLU A 16 -10.01 -12.91 -15.33
CA GLU A 16 -9.04 -13.95 -15.63
C GLU A 16 -7.69 -13.66 -14.97
N ASP A 17 -7.25 -12.40 -14.97
CA ASP A 17 -6.04 -11.99 -14.25
C ASP A 17 -6.20 -12.24 -12.75
N ALA A 18 -7.35 -11.90 -12.18
CA ALA A 18 -7.64 -12.13 -10.78
C ALA A 18 -7.61 -13.64 -10.43
N GLN A 19 -8.19 -14.48 -11.26
CA GLN A 19 -8.18 -15.95 -11.09
C GLN A 19 -6.76 -16.50 -11.15
N GLN A 20 -5.93 -16.04 -12.09
CA GLN A 20 -4.53 -16.44 -12.20
C GLN A 20 -3.73 -16.04 -10.96
N VAL A 21 -3.89 -14.80 -10.50
CA VAL A 21 -3.25 -14.30 -9.28
C VAL A 21 -3.65 -15.13 -8.07
N MET A 22 -4.93 -15.41 -7.89
CA MET A 22 -5.43 -16.27 -6.80
C MET A 22 -4.80 -17.67 -6.87
N SER A 23 -4.77 -18.29 -8.05
CA SER A 23 -4.16 -19.61 -8.24
C SER A 23 -2.67 -19.65 -7.89
N ILE A 24 -1.93 -18.60 -8.19
CA ILE A 24 -0.49 -18.50 -7.87
C ILE A 24 -0.30 -18.26 -6.37
N LEU A 25 -1.02 -17.31 -5.80
CA LEU A 25 -0.82 -16.88 -4.43
C LEU A 25 -1.38 -17.86 -3.40
N SER A 26 -2.43 -18.63 -3.72
CA SER A 26 -2.95 -19.69 -2.86
C SER A 26 -1.92 -20.79 -2.57
N GLN A 27 -0.91 -20.94 -3.43
CA GLN A 27 0.23 -21.86 -3.24
C GLN A 27 1.36 -21.25 -2.39
N SER A 28 1.20 -20.02 -1.94
CA SER A 28 2.17 -19.28 -1.15
C SER A 28 1.61 -18.94 0.24
N SER A 29 2.42 -18.35 1.10
CA SER A 29 1.97 -17.78 2.39
C SER A 29 1.52 -16.33 2.26
N CYS A 30 1.25 -15.83 1.05
CA CYS A 30 0.81 -14.47 0.80
C CYS A 30 -0.69 -14.36 1.09
N ASP A 31 -1.05 -13.54 2.07
CA ASP A 31 -2.43 -13.27 2.49
C ASP A 31 -2.85 -11.81 2.30
N CYS A 32 -2.01 -11.00 1.63
CA CYS A 32 -2.22 -9.56 1.49
C CYS A 32 -1.74 -9.07 0.12
N ILE A 33 -2.56 -8.30 -0.57
CA ILE A 33 -2.31 -7.84 -1.95
C ILE A 33 -2.70 -6.37 -2.07
N GLU A 34 -1.88 -5.56 -2.77
CA GLU A 34 -2.22 -4.20 -3.20
C GLU A 34 -2.58 -4.22 -4.68
N VAL A 35 -3.84 -3.94 -5.03
CA VAL A 35 -4.27 -3.74 -6.42
C VAL A 35 -4.21 -2.25 -6.75
N THR A 36 -3.40 -1.87 -7.73
CA THR A 36 -3.21 -0.46 -8.09
C THR A 36 -4.28 0.02 -9.06
N LEU A 37 -4.89 1.16 -8.74
CA LEU A 37 -5.86 1.85 -9.60
C LEU A 37 -5.13 2.70 -10.65
N ARG A 38 -4.54 2.02 -11.63
CA ARG A 38 -3.88 2.63 -12.80
C ARG A 38 -4.69 2.34 -14.06
N ASP A 39 -4.28 2.96 -15.18
CA ASP A 39 -4.90 2.71 -16.48
C ASP A 39 -4.98 1.20 -16.79
N GLY A 40 -6.15 0.78 -17.27
CA GLY A 40 -6.42 -0.60 -17.62
C GLY A 40 -6.86 -1.50 -16.45
N VAL A 41 -7.00 -0.98 -15.22
CA VAL A 41 -7.53 -1.77 -14.10
C VAL A 41 -9.03 -2.05 -14.29
N SER A 42 -9.45 -3.25 -13.94
CA SER A 42 -10.85 -3.69 -13.97
C SER A 42 -11.46 -3.69 -12.57
N THR A 43 -12.52 -2.90 -12.37
CA THR A 43 -13.31 -2.90 -11.13
C THR A 43 -13.91 -4.29 -10.84
N ASN A 44 -14.38 -4.99 -11.88
CA ASN A 44 -14.89 -6.35 -11.73
C ASN A 44 -13.82 -7.32 -11.23
N ALA A 45 -12.57 -7.20 -11.72
CA ALA A 45 -11.45 -8.01 -11.25
C ALA A 45 -11.14 -7.76 -9.77
N ILE A 46 -11.20 -6.51 -9.34
CA ILE A 46 -11.01 -6.14 -7.92
C ILE A 46 -12.12 -6.76 -7.07
N ASN A 47 -13.38 -6.58 -7.45
CA ASN A 47 -14.53 -7.13 -6.73
C ASN A 47 -14.48 -8.67 -6.68
N TYR A 48 -14.13 -9.32 -7.80
CA TYR A 48 -13.95 -10.76 -7.85
C TYR A 48 -12.89 -11.24 -6.86
N LEU A 49 -11.71 -10.59 -6.86
CA LEU A 49 -10.60 -10.94 -5.96
C LEU A 49 -10.98 -10.71 -4.49
N SER A 50 -11.59 -9.58 -4.16
CA SER A 50 -11.92 -9.20 -2.77
C SER A 50 -13.06 -10.06 -2.19
N ASN A 51 -13.95 -10.57 -3.03
CA ASN A 51 -15.04 -11.47 -2.64
C ASN A 51 -14.58 -12.90 -2.38
N SER A 52 -13.37 -13.28 -2.77
CA SER A 52 -12.83 -14.62 -2.49
C SER A 52 -12.60 -14.89 -1.01
N HIS A 53 -12.43 -13.84 -0.20
CA HIS A 53 -12.05 -13.90 1.22
C HIS A 53 -10.71 -14.62 1.51
N GLU A 54 -9.95 -14.96 0.49
CA GLU A 54 -8.65 -15.62 0.65
C GLU A 54 -7.54 -14.64 0.99
N PHE A 55 -7.72 -13.36 0.57
CA PHE A 55 -6.70 -12.32 0.69
C PHE A 55 -7.24 -11.05 1.36
N ASN A 56 -6.36 -10.37 2.07
CA ASN A 56 -6.57 -9.00 2.50
C ASN A 56 -6.25 -8.06 1.32
N VAL A 57 -7.27 -7.65 0.59
CA VAL A 57 -7.12 -6.78 -0.58
C VAL A 57 -7.06 -5.33 -0.15
N GLY A 58 -6.02 -4.62 -0.59
CA GLY A 58 -5.90 -3.18 -0.52
C GLY A 58 -5.88 -2.54 -1.89
N LEU A 59 -6.24 -1.26 -1.94
CA LEU A 59 -6.21 -0.46 -3.17
C LEU A 59 -5.01 0.48 -3.13
N GLY A 60 -4.21 0.47 -4.19
CA GLY A 60 -3.06 1.33 -4.37
C GLY A 60 -3.25 2.40 -5.44
N THR A 61 -2.43 3.44 -5.40
CA THR A 61 -2.49 4.57 -6.34
C THR A 61 -3.81 5.36 -6.24
N VAL A 62 -4.44 5.32 -5.07
CA VAL A 62 -5.67 6.07 -4.81
C VAL A 62 -5.32 7.48 -4.36
N TYR A 63 -5.82 8.49 -5.04
CA TYR A 63 -5.58 9.90 -4.70
C TYR A 63 -6.86 10.77 -4.80
N HIS A 64 -7.95 10.20 -5.32
CA HIS A 64 -9.27 10.84 -5.36
C HIS A 64 -10.38 9.80 -5.11
N PRO A 65 -11.46 10.13 -4.37
CA PRO A 65 -12.55 9.21 -4.09
C PRO A 65 -13.25 8.62 -5.32
N ASP A 66 -13.38 9.38 -6.41
CA ASP A 66 -14.02 8.92 -7.64
C ASP A 66 -13.33 7.67 -8.26
N GLN A 67 -12.06 7.42 -7.91
CA GLN A 67 -11.37 6.20 -8.34
C GLN A 67 -11.96 4.93 -7.72
N LEU A 68 -12.76 5.08 -6.68
CA LEU A 68 -13.35 3.99 -5.90
C LEU A 68 -14.75 3.61 -6.39
N ASP A 69 -15.29 4.33 -7.37
CA ASP A 69 -16.62 4.09 -7.91
C ASP A 69 -16.76 2.68 -8.47
N GLY A 70 -17.81 1.99 -8.04
CA GLY A 70 -18.10 0.61 -8.46
C GLY A 70 -17.30 -0.48 -7.74
N ILE A 71 -16.38 -0.11 -6.84
CA ILE A 71 -15.66 -1.07 -5.99
C ILE A 71 -16.50 -1.38 -4.74
N GLU A 72 -16.60 -2.66 -4.38
CA GLU A 72 -17.24 -3.12 -3.14
C GLU A 72 -16.35 -2.82 -1.94
N ILE A 73 -16.45 -1.60 -1.45
CA ILE A 73 -15.54 -0.99 -0.45
C ILE A 73 -15.52 -1.75 0.89
N ASP A 74 -16.63 -2.35 1.29
CA ASP A 74 -16.72 -3.16 2.52
C ASP A 74 -15.79 -4.39 2.51
N ARG A 75 -15.31 -4.80 1.35
CA ARG A 75 -14.34 -5.88 1.15
C ARG A 75 -12.89 -5.42 1.21
N ILE A 76 -12.64 -4.13 1.06
CA ILE A 76 -11.29 -3.56 1.03
C ILE A 76 -10.77 -3.34 2.45
N LYS A 77 -9.51 -3.71 2.67
CA LYS A 77 -8.89 -3.68 4.02
C LYS A 77 -8.01 -2.46 4.25
N PHE A 78 -7.42 -1.91 3.19
CA PHE A 78 -6.57 -0.73 3.28
C PHE A 78 -6.51 0.02 1.95
N ILE A 79 -6.23 1.31 2.04
CA ILE A 79 -6.01 2.20 0.90
C ILE A 79 -4.61 2.79 0.99
N VAL A 80 -3.89 2.79 -0.13
CA VAL A 80 -2.54 3.34 -0.26
C VAL A 80 -2.53 4.43 -1.31
N SER A 81 -2.09 5.61 -0.93
CA SER A 81 -1.94 6.77 -1.84
C SER A 81 -0.47 7.00 -2.20
N PRO A 82 -0.18 7.59 -3.37
CA PRO A 82 1.18 8.03 -3.70
C PRO A 82 1.65 9.24 -2.90
N GLY A 83 0.73 10.01 -2.32
CA GLY A 83 0.92 11.17 -1.46
C GLY A 83 -0.18 11.27 -0.41
N PHE A 84 -0.24 12.36 0.34
CA PHE A 84 -1.30 12.61 1.32
C PHE A 84 -2.50 13.30 0.64
N SER A 85 -3.68 12.69 0.69
CA SER A 85 -4.97 13.28 0.29
C SER A 85 -5.88 13.39 1.51
N LEU A 86 -6.42 14.60 1.76
CA LEU A 86 -7.39 14.81 2.84
C LEU A 86 -8.72 14.13 2.51
N GLU A 87 -9.14 14.17 1.25
CA GLU A 87 -10.37 13.55 0.77
C GLU A 87 -10.37 12.03 0.96
N ILE A 88 -9.23 11.37 0.68
CA ILE A 88 -9.07 9.93 0.93
C ILE A 88 -9.00 9.63 2.43
N LEU A 89 -8.41 10.49 3.23
CA LEU A 89 -8.42 10.34 4.68
C LEU A 89 -9.85 10.38 5.22
N GLU A 90 -10.64 11.39 4.85
CA GLU A 90 -12.04 11.54 5.27
C GLU A 90 -12.89 10.35 4.81
N PHE A 91 -12.73 9.93 3.55
CA PHE A 91 -13.38 8.74 3.01
C PHE A 91 -13.01 7.49 3.84
N SER A 92 -11.71 7.28 4.08
CA SER A 92 -11.24 6.10 4.81
C SER A 92 -11.71 6.07 6.27
N GLN A 93 -11.85 7.23 6.90
CA GLN A 93 -12.43 7.35 8.24
C GLN A 93 -13.92 7.01 8.25
N HIS A 94 -14.67 7.47 7.25
CA HIS A 94 -16.09 7.16 7.09
C HIS A 94 -16.33 5.66 6.90
N GLU A 95 -15.54 5.03 6.04
CA GLU A 95 -15.65 3.59 5.71
C GLU A 95 -14.91 2.68 6.71
N ALA A 96 -14.25 3.24 7.73
CA ALA A 96 -13.44 2.51 8.70
C ALA A 96 -12.31 1.65 8.06
N ILE A 97 -11.71 2.14 6.98
CA ILE A 97 -10.62 1.49 6.24
C ILE A 97 -9.27 2.07 6.66
N THR A 98 -8.24 1.23 6.75
CA THR A 98 -6.88 1.69 7.04
C THR A 98 -6.33 2.53 5.88
N TYR A 99 -5.93 3.79 6.14
CA TYR A 99 -5.30 4.67 5.16
C TYR A 99 -3.79 4.76 5.36
N ILE A 100 -3.03 4.59 4.27
CA ILE A 100 -1.56 4.64 4.24
C ILE A 100 -1.14 5.68 3.19
N PRO A 101 -0.98 6.96 3.55
CA PRO A 101 -0.54 7.99 2.63
C PRO A 101 0.93 7.86 2.27
N GLY A 102 1.27 8.25 1.03
CA GLY A 102 2.65 8.41 0.58
C GLY A 102 3.31 9.63 1.18
N VAL A 103 4.60 9.51 1.48
CA VAL A 103 5.44 10.61 1.99
C VAL A 103 6.84 10.54 1.40
N GLU A 104 7.38 11.71 1.11
CA GLU A 104 8.74 11.93 0.63
C GLU A 104 9.50 12.94 1.49
N THR A 105 8.79 13.80 2.22
CA THR A 105 9.35 14.92 2.97
C THR A 105 8.93 14.89 4.44
N ALA A 106 9.72 15.55 5.32
CA ALA A 106 9.36 15.72 6.72
C ALA A 106 8.03 16.47 6.90
N SER A 107 7.73 17.44 6.03
CA SER A 107 6.45 18.18 6.09
C SER A 107 5.24 17.30 5.85
N GLU A 108 5.35 16.34 4.93
CA GLU A 108 4.28 15.36 4.68
C GLU A 108 4.12 14.39 5.84
N ILE A 109 5.23 13.96 6.46
CA ILE A 109 5.18 13.13 7.67
C ILE A 109 4.49 13.89 8.80
N ILE A 110 4.85 15.16 9.05
CA ILE A 110 4.21 16.00 10.07
C ILE A 110 2.72 16.14 9.78
N ARG A 111 2.32 16.37 8.53
CA ARG A 111 0.92 16.44 8.14
C ARG A 111 0.17 15.16 8.44
N ALA A 112 0.75 14.00 8.13
CA ALA A 112 0.16 12.70 8.41
C ALA A 112 0.01 12.44 9.92
N VAL A 113 1.08 12.70 10.69
CA VAL A 113 1.09 12.52 12.16
C VAL A 113 0.06 13.43 12.84
N ASN A 114 -0.09 14.68 12.41
CA ASN A 114 -1.11 15.59 12.91
C ASN A 114 -2.55 15.13 12.62
N ASN A 115 -2.73 14.21 11.68
CA ASN A 115 -3.98 13.53 11.38
C ASN A 115 -4.08 12.12 11.97
N ASN A 116 -3.25 11.79 12.99
CA ASN A 116 -3.20 10.50 13.67
C ASN A 116 -2.82 9.32 12.77
N LEU A 117 -2.10 9.57 11.69
CA LEU A 117 -1.56 8.54 10.81
C LEU A 117 -0.09 8.30 11.14
N ASN A 118 0.23 7.11 11.61
CA ASN A 118 1.60 6.71 11.97
C ASN A 118 2.14 5.56 11.13
N MET A 119 1.38 5.09 10.16
CA MET A 119 1.77 4.12 9.15
C MET A 119 1.76 4.80 7.78
N LEU A 120 2.93 4.97 7.18
CA LEU A 120 3.11 5.81 5.99
C LEU A 120 3.82 5.02 4.89
N LYS A 121 3.47 5.31 3.63
CA LYS A 121 4.18 4.77 2.47
C LYS A 121 5.40 5.65 2.17
N PHE A 122 6.60 5.11 2.36
CA PHE A 122 7.84 5.75 1.91
C PHE A 122 8.01 5.51 0.42
N PHE A 123 7.76 6.54 -0.40
CA PHE A 123 7.62 6.39 -1.86
C PHE A 123 8.06 7.65 -2.63
N PRO A 124 8.71 7.49 -3.78
CA PRO A 124 9.32 6.26 -4.30
C PRO A 124 10.69 5.98 -3.64
N ALA A 125 10.79 4.91 -2.84
CA ALA A 125 11.82 4.69 -1.83
C ALA A 125 13.26 4.88 -2.32
N GLU A 126 13.68 4.20 -3.38
CA GLU A 126 15.05 4.31 -3.89
C GLU A 126 15.34 5.68 -4.50
N THR A 127 14.39 6.24 -5.23
CA THR A 127 14.57 7.51 -5.96
C THR A 127 14.73 8.70 -5.02
N ILE A 128 14.05 8.67 -3.87
CA ILE A 128 14.05 9.80 -2.91
C ILE A 128 15.20 9.76 -1.90
N GLY A 129 16.09 8.78 -1.99
CA GLY A 129 17.28 8.69 -1.12
C GLY A 129 17.42 7.40 -0.32
N GLY A 130 16.54 6.42 -0.55
CA GLY A 130 16.68 5.05 -0.04
C GLY A 130 16.81 4.96 1.49
N ILE A 131 17.63 4.02 1.93
CA ILE A 131 17.87 3.73 3.35
C ILE A 131 18.37 4.93 4.14
N SER A 132 19.24 5.75 3.57
CA SER A 132 19.80 6.91 4.27
C SER A 132 18.73 7.92 4.67
N LYS A 133 17.81 8.26 3.77
CA LYS A 133 16.70 9.17 4.06
C LYS A 133 15.69 8.52 5.02
N LEU A 134 15.40 7.24 4.84
CA LEU A 134 14.52 6.49 5.73
C LEU A 134 15.03 6.50 7.18
N GLN A 135 16.32 6.26 7.40
CA GLN A 135 16.95 6.30 8.72
C GLN A 135 16.90 7.70 9.35
N ALA A 136 17.12 8.74 8.54
CA ALA A 136 16.98 10.12 9.00
C ALA A 136 15.54 10.40 9.49
N PHE A 137 14.52 9.97 8.74
CA PHE A 137 13.14 10.12 9.17
C PHE A 137 12.82 9.27 10.41
N ALA A 138 13.27 8.02 10.46
CA ALA A 138 13.03 7.14 11.60
C ALA A 138 13.61 7.69 12.92
N SER A 139 14.73 8.42 12.84
CA SER A 139 15.35 9.06 14.02
C SER A 139 14.55 10.27 14.53
N VAL A 140 13.87 11.00 13.64
CA VAL A 140 13.10 12.21 13.98
C VAL A 140 11.65 11.86 14.37
N PHE A 141 11.08 10.81 13.76
CA PHE A 141 9.69 10.39 13.95
C PHE A 141 9.62 8.97 14.53
N PRO A 142 9.91 8.78 15.84
CA PRO A 142 10.10 7.45 16.42
C PRO A 142 8.83 6.57 16.42
N ASP A 143 7.64 7.16 16.36
CA ASP A 143 6.36 6.45 16.36
C ASP A 143 5.85 6.11 14.96
N VAL A 144 6.52 6.63 13.91
CA VAL A 144 6.14 6.37 12.52
C VAL A 144 6.73 5.05 12.05
N LYS A 145 5.91 4.29 11.32
CA LYS A 145 6.28 3.04 10.65
C LYS A 145 6.12 3.20 9.15
N PHE A 146 6.95 2.52 8.39
CA PHE A 146 7.01 2.70 6.95
C PHE A 146 6.69 1.40 6.18
N LEU A 147 5.83 1.53 5.19
CA LEU A 147 5.68 0.63 4.07
C LEU A 147 6.54 1.22 2.93
N CYS A 148 7.62 0.53 2.55
CA CYS A 148 8.54 1.04 1.54
C CYS A 148 8.21 0.47 0.17
N THR A 149 8.01 1.34 -0.83
CA THR A 149 7.73 0.96 -2.22
C THR A 149 8.46 1.88 -3.20
N GLY A 150 8.68 1.37 -4.42
CA GLY A 150 9.36 2.12 -5.47
C GLY A 150 10.86 1.86 -5.51
N GLY A 151 11.26 1.04 -6.50
CA GLY A 151 12.66 0.63 -6.70
C GLY A 151 13.12 -0.49 -5.75
N ILE A 152 12.20 -1.12 -5.00
CA ILE A 152 12.52 -2.32 -4.21
C ILE A 152 12.66 -3.51 -5.15
N SER A 153 13.74 -4.29 -4.97
CA SER A 153 14.09 -5.43 -5.81
C SER A 153 14.73 -6.55 -4.99
N THR A 154 15.03 -7.66 -5.63
CA THR A 154 15.77 -8.78 -5.04
C THR A 154 17.17 -8.40 -4.54
N ASP A 155 17.77 -7.33 -5.07
CA ASP A 155 19.10 -6.88 -4.71
C ASP A 155 19.15 -6.01 -3.46
N ASN A 156 18.03 -5.30 -3.14
CA ASN A 156 18.02 -4.31 -2.07
C ASN A 156 17.03 -4.58 -0.94
N TYR A 157 16.01 -5.45 -1.14
CA TYR A 157 14.94 -5.65 -0.14
C TYR A 157 15.43 -6.00 1.26
N LYS A 158 16.52 -6.80 1.37
CA LYS A 158 17.08 -7.21 2.67
C LYS A 158 17.52 -6.01 3.51
N LYS A 159 18.09 -4.98 2.87
CA LYS A 159 18.55 -3.74 3.55
C LYS A 159 17.37 -2.99 4.16
N TYR A 160 16.22 -2.97 3.48
CA TYR A 160 15.00 -2.37 4.01
C TYR A 160 14.41 -3.17 5.15
N LEU A 161 14.33 -4.50 5.05
CA LEU A 161 13.79 -5.37 6.11
C LEU A 161 14.60 -5.34 7.41
N LEU A 162 15.88 -4.95 7.34
CA LEU A 162 16.73 -4.75 8.52
C LEU A 162 16.41 -3.46 9.27
N GLN A 163 15.65 -2.52 8.70
CA GLN A 163 15.28 -1.28 9.36
C GLN A 163 14.11 -1.51 10.32
N GLU A 164 14.28 -1.16 11.60
CA GLU A 164 13.27 -1.41 12.66
C GLU A 164 11.90 -0.81 12.34
N LYS A 165 11.89 0.37 11.70
CA LYS A 165 10.65 1.09 11.37
C LYS A 165 9.98 0.64 10.07
N VAL A 166 10.58 -0.29 9.33
CA VAL A 166 9.98 -0.87 8.13
C VAL A 166 9.10 -2.05 8.52
N ILE A 167 7.81 -1.92 8.28
CA ILE A 167 6.82 -2.96 8.58
C ILE A 167 6.55 -3.86 7.39
N SER A 168 6.65 -3.31 6.17
CA SER A 168 6.36 -4.02 4.94
C SER A 168 7.09 -3.42 3.74
N LEU A 169 7.26 -4.22 2.71
CA LEU A 169 7.75 -3.80 1.40
C LEU A 169 6.67 -4.09 0.36
N GLY A 170 6.41 -3.12 -0.51
CA GLY A 170 5.51 -3.30 -1.65
C GLY A 170 6.28 -3.25 -2.96
N GLY A 171 5.89 -4.09 -3.91
CA GLY A 171 6.51 -4.13 -5.22
C GLY A 171 5.93 -5.19 -6.15
N SER A 172 6.33 -5.11 -7.42
CA SER A 172 6.01 -6.06 -8.49
C SER A 172 7.26 -6.86 -8.86
N PHE A 173 7.88 -7.54 -7.90
CA PHE A 173 9.09 -8.35 -8.10
C PHE A 173 8.79 -9.82 -8.26
#